data_560390dc0333d987a774f28f46268643
#
_entry.id   560390dc0333d987a774f28f46268643
#
_cell.length_a   1.000
_cell.length_b   1.000
_cell.length_c   1.000
_cell.angle_alpha   90.00
_cell.angle_beta   90.00
_cell.angle_gamma   90.00
#
_symmetry.space_group_name_H-M   'P 1'
#
loop_
_entity.id
_entity.type
_entity.pdbx_description
1 polymer ?
#
loop_
_entity_poly.entity_id
_entity_poly.type
_entity_poly.pdbx_seq_one_letter_code
_entity_poly.pdbx_strand_id
1 'polypeptide(L)'
;MKRIVCIICAAVFALTARAEIRLPAFFADGMVLQQQATVRIWGTAAAGAKVTLTAGWDNRTYTCKAASNGSWALKVKTPAAGGPYEIRISDGEEIVLRDVQLGEVWICSGQSNMEMPVKGFLSQPVEGAFEMILDAGKDNVRAFTVARRLSDTPQADCGGKWVAASAGTVPDISSVAYLFACRLHRTLKVPVGIVVAAWGGFWGGFLPGKLRKRFQKRSAPGYWR
;
A
#
# COMPACT_ATOMS: atom_id res chain seq x y z
N MET A 1 -28.87 -47.35 20.55
CA MET A 1 -28.48 -46.93 19.17
C MET A 1 -28.71 -45.47 18.89
N LYS A 2 -29.71 -44.75 19.43
CA LYS A 2 -29.94 -43.31 19.16
C LYS A 2 -28.88 -42.34 19.75
N ARG A 3 -28.14 -42.70 20.79
CA ARG A 3 -27.10 -41.85 21.41
C ARG A 3 -25.74 -41.86 20.69
N ILE A 4 -25.43 -42.88 19.92
CA ILE A 4 -24.18 -43.04 19.19
C ILE A 4 -24.21 -42.19 17.89
N VAL A 5 -25.40 -42.08 17.26
CA VAL A 5 -25.58 -41.30 16.03
C VAL A 5 -25.37 -39.79 16.27
N CYS A 6 -25.75 -39.24 17.44
CA CYS A 6 -25.53 -37.81 17.76
C CYS A 6 -24.05 -37.45 17.96
N ILE A 7 -23.20 -38.37 18.41
CA ILE A 7 -21.78 -38.11 18.64
C ILE A 7 -21.02 -38.06 17.31
N ILE A 8 -21.42 -38.87 16.34
CA ILE A 8 -20.80 -38.88 15.00
C ILE A 8 -21.17 -37.64 14.20
N CYS A 9 -22.39 -37.10 14.32
CA CYS A 9 -22.78 -35.83 13.68
C CYS A 9 -22.08 -34.62 14.26
N ALA A 10 -21.74 -34.60 15.55
CA ALA A 10 -20.98 -33.49 16.16
C ALA A 10 -19.51 -33.47 15.74
N ALA A 11 -18.91 -34.60 15.40
CA ALA A 11 -17.52 -34.70 14.99
C ALA A 11 -17.29 -34.26 13.52
N VAL A 12 -18.31 -34.26 12.67
CA VAL A 12 -18.22 -33.86 11.26
C VAL A 12 -18.35 -32.34 11.06
N PHE A 13 -18.83 -31.57 12.06
CA PHE A 13 -18.99 -30.12 11.98
C PHE A 13 -17.81 -29.31 12.54
N ALA A 14 -16.70 -29.95 12.91
CA ALA A 14 -15.44 -29.29 13.09
C ALA A 14 -14.75 -29.03 11.72
N LEU A 15 -15.47 -28.51 10.74
CA LEU A 15 -14.92 -27.78 9.62
C LEU A 15 -14.20 -26.57 10.23
N THR A 16 -12.92 -26.73 10.48
CA THR A 16 -12.03 -25.65 10.88
C THR A 16 -12.22 -24.51 9.88
N ALA A 17 -12.91 -23.44 10.30
CA ALA A 17 -12.86 -22.18 9.59
C ALA A 17 -11.38 -21.77 9.58
N ARG A 18 -10.66 -22.20 8.55
CA ARG A 18 -9.27 -21.86 8.35
C ARG A 18 -9.27 -20.36 8.01
N ALA A 19 -8.73 -19.55 8.89
CA ALA A 19 -8.62 -18.14 8.60
C ALA A 19 -7.64 -18.00 7.42
N GLU A 20 -8.17 -17.61 6.27
CA GLU A 20 -7.44 -17.33 5.05
C GLU A 20 -6.46 -16.17 5.27
N ILE A 21 -5.32 -16.19 4.60
CA ILE A 21 -4.38 -15.06 4.58
C ILE A 21 -5.10 -13.81 4.09
N ARG A 22 -5.00 -12.74 4.87
CA ARG A 22 -5.48 -11.41 4.48
C ARG A 22 -4.32 -10.43 4.49
N LEU A 23 -4.21 -9.69 3.40
CA LEU A 23 -3.23 -8.64 3.22
C LEU A 23 -3.90 -7.27 3.35
N PRO A 24 -3.23 -6.26 3.93
CA PRO A 24 -3.65 -4.87 3.79
C PRO A 24 -3.75 -4.48 2.31
N ALA A 25 -4.67 -3.56 1.99
CA ALA A 25 -4.90 -3.08 0.63
C ALA A 25 -3.63 -2.54 -0.07
N PHE A 26 -2.63 -2.16 0.71
CA PHE A 26 -1.33 -1.71 0.21
C PHE A 26 -0.54 -2.81 -0.50
N PHE A 27 -0.71 -4.08 -0.10
CA PHE A 27 -0.07 -5.22 -0.75
C PHE A 27 -1.05 -5.85 -1.75
N ALA A 28 -1.01 -5.38 -2.97
CA ALA A 28 -1.90 -5.78 -4.05
C ALA A 28 -1.16 -5.81 -5.39
N ASP A 29 -1.84 -6.30 -6.40
CA ASP A 29 -1.37 -6.24 -7.78
C ASP A 29 -1.01 -4.81 -8.17
N GLY A 30 0.03 -4.68 -8.97
CA GLY A 30 0.49 -3.38 -9.44
C GLY A 30 1.26 -2.55 -8.42
N MET A 31 1.54 -3.04 -7.21
CA MET A 31 2.30 -2.29 -6.21
C MET A 31 3.74 -2.03 -6.63
N VAL A 32 4.33 -0.97 -6.05
CA VAL A 32 5.77 -0.71 -6.11
C VAL A 32 6.37 -0.92 -4.73
N LEU A 33 7.44 -1.69 -4.64
CA LEU A 33 8.25 -1.85 -3.44
C LEU A 33 9.57 -1.12 -3.58
N GLN A 34 10.08 -0.57 -2.46
CA GLN A 34 11.37 0.11 -2.43
C GLN A 34 12.48 -0.83 -2.87
N GLN A 35 13.27 -0.42 -3.86
CA GLN A 35 14.46 -1.13 -4.34
C GLN A 35 15.60 -1.10 -3.32
N GLN A 36 16.58 -2.04 -3.45
CA GLN A 36 17.81 -2.10 -2.64
C GLN A 36 17.57 -1.94 -1.13
N ALA A 37 16.49 -2.53 -0.63
CA ALA A 37 16.02 -2.35 0.72
C ALA A 37 15.69 -3.69 1.40
N THR A 38 15.34 -3.61 2.68
CA THR A 38 14.65 -4.68 3.38
C THR A 38 13.24 -4.21 3.68
N VAL A 39 12.28 -4.61 2.86
CA VAL A 39 10.88 -4.23 3.00
C VAL A 39 10.17 -5.16 3.97
N ARG A 40 9.22 -4.62 4.73
CA ARG A 40 8.36 -5.40 5.61
C ARG A 40 7.04 -5.66 4.89
N ILE A 41 6.68 -6.94 4.75
CA ILE A 41 5.37 -7.39 4.26
C ILE A 41 4.66 -8.06 5.43
N TRP A 42 3.36 -7.74 5.64
CA TRP A 42 2.59 -8.23 6.79
C TRP A 42 1.13 -8.47 6.42
N GLY A 43 0.46 -9.19 7.28
CA GLY A 43 -0.96 -9.50 7.14
C GLY A 43 -1.48 -10.29 8.33
N THR A 44 -2.61 -10.94 8.13
CA THR A 44 -3.19 -11.87 9.09
C THR A 44 -3.38 -13.26 8.45
N ALA A 45 -3.33 -14.30 9.27
CA ALA A 45 -3.57 -15.70 8.92
C ALA A 45 -4.14 -16.43 10.14
N ALA A 46 -4.42 -17.71 10.04
CA ALA A 46 -4.78 -18.51 11.20
C ALA A 46 -3.69 -18.45 12.29
N ALA A 47 -4.08 -18.37 13.56
CA ALA A 47 -3.14 -18.37 14.68
C ALA A 47 -2.19 -19.57 14.61
N GLY A 48 -0.90 -19.32 14.66
CA GLY A 48 0.12 -20.35 14.58
C GLY A 48 0.37 -20.94 13.18
N ALA A 49 -0.32 -20.49 12.14
CA ALA A 49 -0.08 -20.94 10.75
C ALA A 49 1.34 -20.60 10.31
N LYS A 50 1.95 -21.49 9.56
CA LYS A 50 3.21 -21.23 8.87
C LYS A 50 2.92 -20.44 7.60
N VAL A 51 3.37 -19.19 7.55
CA VAL A 51 3.26 -18.34 6.38
C VAL A 51 4.57 -18.36 5.61
N THR A 52 4.50 -18.63 4.31
CA THR A 52 5.62 -18.59 3.37
C THR A 52 5.41 -17.48 2.36
N LEU A 53 6.48 -16.82 1.96
CA LEU A 53 6.49 -15.83 0.88
C LEU A 53 7.65 -16.13 -0.06
N THR A 54 7.36 -16.30 -1.34
CA THR A 54 8.37 -16.47 -2.39
C THR A 54 8.40 -15.22 -3.27
N ALA A 55 9.57 -14.63 -3.38
CA ALA A 55 9.80 -13.42 -4.17
C ALA A 55 10.24 -13.80 -5.59
N GLY A 56 9.54 -13.29 -6.60
CA GLY A 56 9.76 -13.65 -8.01
C GLY A 56 11.05 -13.09 -8.63
N TRP A 57 11.75 -12.17 -7.98
CA TRP A 57 13.00 -11.60 -8.50
C TRP A 57 14.25 -12.46 -8.23
N ASP A 58 14.21 -13.35 -7.24
CA ASP A 58 15.32 -14.22 -6.87
C ASP A 58 14.86 -15.64 -6.47
N ASN A 59 13.55 -15.91 -6.52
CA ASN A 59 12.89 -17.15 -6.09
C ASN A 59 13.18 -17.52 -4.62
N ARG A 60 13.62 -16.56 -3.80
CA ARG A 60 13.89 -16.78 -2.40
C ARG A 60 12.60 -16.92 -1.61
N THR A 61 12.55 -17.92 -0.75
CA THR A 61 11.43 -18.15 0.15
C THR A 61 11.75 -17.64 1.56
N TYR A 62 10.85 -16.86 2.10
CA TYR A 62 10.84 -16.34 3.46
C TYR A 62 9.73 -17.03 4.24
N THR A 63 9.95 -17.30 5.52
CA THR A 63 8.97 -18.02 6.33
C THR A 63 8.85 -17.38 7.71
N CYS A 64 7.62 -17.32 8.23
CA CYS A 64 7.33 -17.00 9.63
C CYS A 64 6.15 -17.81 10.15
N LYS A 65 5.87 -17.70 11.44
CA LYS A 65 4.69 -18.24 12.08
C LYS A 65 3.78 -17.09 12.49
N ALA A 66 2.49 -17.17 12.19
CA ALA A 66 1.51 -16.20 12.65
C ALA A 66 1.40 -16.25 14.18
N ALA A 67 1.29 -15.09 14.81
CA ALA A 67 1.12 -14.96 16.24
C ALA A 67 -0.23 -15.49 16.72
N SER A 68 -0.46 -15.54 18.03
CA SER A 68 -1.73 -15.98 18.62
C SER A 68 -2.93 -15.13 18.21
N ASN A 69 -2.70 -13.84 17.89
CA ASN A 69 -3.72 -12.92 17.35
C ASN A 69 -3.84 -12.99 15.82
N GLY A 70 -3.18 -13.94 15.17
CA GLY A 70 -3.17 -14.12 13.72
C GLY A 70 -2.25 -13.19 12.95
N SER A 71 -1.61 -12.20 13.56
CA SER A 71 -0.71 -11.30 12.84
C SER A 71 0.60 -11.97 12.44
N TRP A 72 1.11 -11.62 11.26
CA TRP A 72 2.43 -12.07 10.78
C TRP A 72 3.15 -10.94 10.05
N ALA A 73 4.47 -11.02 9.99
CA ALA A 73 5.29 -10.10 9.21
C ALA A 73 6.60 -10.77 8.78
N LEU A 74 7.02 -10.47 7.56
CA LEU A 74 8.27 -10.91 6.96
C LEU A 74 9.12 -9.73 6.53
N LYS A 75 10.44 -9.86 6.65
CA LYS A 75 11.42 -8.92 6.11
C LYS A 75 11.97 -9.50 4.82
N VAL A 76 11.66 -8.87 3.69
CA VAL A 76 12.01 -9.34 2.34
C VAL A 76 13.06 -8.41 1.75
N LYS A 77 14.16 -8.95 1.25
CA LYS A 77 15.20 -8.16 0.56
C LYS A 77 14.80 -7.91 -0.89
N THR A 78 14.91 -6.67 -1.32
CA THR A 78 14.68 -6.24 -2.69
C THR A 78 16.01 -5.90 -3.37
N PRO A 79 16.26 -6.38 -4.59
CA PRO A 79 17.42 -5.98 -5.39
C PRO A 79 17.25 -4.58 -5.99
N ALA A 80 18.08 -4.22 -6.97
CA ALA A 80 17.91 -3.03 -7.79
C ALA A 80 16.56 -3.02 -8.53
N ALA A 81 16.16 -1.84 -8.98
CA ALA A 81 14.89 -1.61 -9.67
C ALA A 81 14.68 -2.57 -10.84
N GLY A 82 13.44 -2.97 -11.05
CA GLY A 82 13.03 -3.87 -12.11
C GLY A 82 11.59 -4.34 -11.95
N GLY A 83 11.20 -5.27 -12.77
CA GLY A 83 9.84 -5.83 -12.82
C GLY A 83 9.30 -5.89 -14.25
N PRO A 84 8.06 -6.37 -14.42
CA PRO A 84 7.16 -6.84 -13.36
C PRO A 84 7.55 -8.18 -12.76
N TYR A 85 7.28 -8.37 -11.49
CA TYR A 85 7.50 -9.61 -10.76
C TYR A 85 6.19 -10.14 -10.16
N GLU A 86 6.21 -11.39 -9.72
CA GLU A 86 5.17 -11.97 -8.87
C GLU A 86 5.71 -12.19 -7.45
N ILE A 87 4.82 -12.06 -6.47
CA ILE A 87 5.07 -12.50 -5.09
C ILE A 87 4.00 -13.52 -4.74
N ARG A 88 4.42 -14.71 -4.29
CA ARG A 88 3.53 -15.79 -3.88
C ARG A 88 3.55 -15.89 -2.37
N ILE A 89 2.38 -15.86 -1.74
CA ILE A 89 2.23 -15.94 -0.28
C ILE A 89 1.27 -17.07 0.03
N SER A 90 1.64 -17.98 0.96
CA SER A 90 0.82 -19.14 1.28
C SER A 90 0.88 -19.48 2.76
N ASP A 91 -0.25 -19.92 3.32
CA ASP A 91 -0.37 -20.63 4.59
C ASP A 91 -0.94 -22.06 4.39
N GLY A 92 -0.92 -22.52 3.13
CA GLY A 92 -1.51 -23.74 2.60
C GLY A 92 -2.45 -23.45 1.43
N GLU A 93 -3.04 -22.26 1.36
CA GLU A 93 -3.65 -21.68 0.17
C GLU A 93 -2.74 -20.56 -0.35
N GLU A 94 -2.68 -20.38 -1.67
CA GLU A 94 -1.75 -19.43 -2.29
C GLU A 94 -2.46 -18.17 -2.75
N ILE A 95 -1.92 -17.02 -2.36
CA ILE A 95 -2.21 -15.70 -2.94
C ILE A 95 -1.04 -15.31 -3.83
N VAL A 96 -1.32 -14.89 -5.06
CA VAL A 96 -0.31 -14.41 -6.00
C VAL A 96 -0.54 -12.92 -6.25
N LEU A 97 0.42 -12.09 -5.85
CA LEU A 97 0.45 -10.67 -6.18
C LEU A 97 1.22 -10.52 -7.49
N ARG A 98 0.57 -9.93 -8.49
CA ARG A 98 1.11 -9.79 -9.84
C ARG A 98 1.53 -8.36 -10.14
N ASP A 99 2.34 -8.22 -11.18
CA ASP A 99 2.77 -6.92 -11.70
C ASP A 99 3.45 -6.06 -10.63
N VAL A 100 4.21 -6.69 -9.73
CA VAL A 100 4.98 -6.00 -8.68
C VAL A 100 6.21 -5.35 -9.30
N GLN A 101 6.41 -4.07 -9.05
CA GLN A 101 7.58 -3.32 -9.49
C GLN A 101 8.54 -3.08 -8.31
N LEU A 102 9.83 -3.07 -8.59
CA LEU A 102 10.84 -2.59 -7.65
C LEU A 102 11.36 -1.24 -8.16
N GLY A 103 11.34 -0.23 -7.30
CA GLY A 103 11.72 1.13 -7.67
C GLY A 103 11.76 2.06 -6.47
N GLU A 104 11.52 3.33 -6.68
CA GLU A 104 11.41 4.34 -5.62
C GLU A 104 9.98 4.43 -5.10
N VAL A 105 9.82 4.42 -3.78
CA VAL A 105 8.49 4.58 -3.13
C VAL A 105 8.47 5.82 -2.25
N TRP A 106 7.53 6.73 -2.52
CA TRP A 106 7.41 8.01 -1.83
C TRP A 106 6.04 8.19 -1.20
N ILE A 107 6.01 8.64 0.06
CA ILE A 107 4.78 9.02 0.75
C ILE A 107 4.56 10.51 0.54
N CYS A 108 3.48 10.84 -0.18
CA CYS A 108 3.06 12.19 -0.50
C CYS A 108 1.92 12.59 0.44
N SER A 109 2.25 13.27 1.53
CA SER A 109 1.29 13.68 2.55
C SER A 109 1.14 15.20 2.60
N GLY A 110 -0.06 15.67 2.93
CA GLY A 110 -0.33 17.08 3.05
C GLY A 110 -1.82 17.41 3.11
N GLN A 111 -2.14 18.63 2.75
CA GLN A 111 -3.50 19.19 2.73
C GLN A 111 -3.98 19.41 1.31
N SER A 112 -4.78 20.46 1.09
CA SER A 112 -5.47 20.78 -0.18
C SER A 112 -4.55 20.80 -1.40
N ASN A 113 -3.34 21.35 -1.32
CA ASN A 113 -2.40 21.32 -2.45
C ASN A 113 -1.94 19.90 -2.81
N MET A 114 -1.64 19.07 -1.81
CA MET A 114 -1.27 17.68 -2.05
C MET A 114 -2.48 16.83 -2.44
N GLU A 115 -3.67 17.22 -2.04
CA GLU A 115 -4.92 16.55 -2.41
C GLU A 115 -5.40 16.91 -3.81
N MET A 116 -5.07 18.10 -4.33
CA MET A 116 -5.51 18.60 -5.63
C MET A 116 -5.26 17.57 -6.73
N PRO A 117 -6.29 16.98 -7.33
CA PRO A 117 -6.13 16.01 -8.42
C PRO A 117 -5.71 16.72 -9.71
N VAL A 118 -5.13 15.98 -10.66
CA VAL A 118 -4.71 16.55 -11.96
C VAL A 118 -5.89 17.22 -12.67
N LYS A 119 -7.10 16.67 -12.61
CA LYS A 119 -8.31 17.29 -13.19
C LYS A 119 -8.73 18.58 -12.49
N GLY A 120 -8.11 18.96 -11.38
CA GLY A 120 -8.50 20.07 -10.56
C GLY A 120 -9.75 19.82 -9.71
N PHE A 121 -10.12 20.84 -8.91
CA PHE A 121 -11.43 20.92 -8.26
C PHE A 121 -12.35 21.86 -9.03
N LEU A 122 -13.64 21.90 -8.65
CA LEU A 122 -14.60 22.81 -9.24
C LEU A 122 -14.10 24.25 -9.16
N SER A 123 -14.02 24.94 -10.30
CA SER A 123 -13.49 26.29 -10.44
C SER A 123 -12.02 26.49 -10.05
N GLN A 124 -11.27 25.40 -9.92
CA GLN A 124 -9.84 25.42 -9.60
C GLN A 124 -9.07 24.50 -10.55
N PRO A 125 -8.85 24.91 -11.81
CA PRO A 125 -8.13 24.09 -12.79
C PRO A 125 -6.64 23.97 -12.40
N VAL A 126 -6.02 22.88 -12.80
CA VAL A 126 -4.57 22.68 -12.71
C VAL A 126 -3.96 23.04 -14.05
N GLU A 127 -2.98 23.95 -14.05
CA GLU A 127 -2.23 24.30 -15.26
C GLU A 127 -1.48 23.09 -15.79
N GLY A 128 -1.51 22.84 -17.10
CA GLY A 128 -0.87 21.70 -17.74
C GLY A 128 -1.59 20.36 -17.49
N ALA A 129 -2.82 20.35 -16.95
CA ALA A 129 -3.57 19.13 -16.67
C ALA A 129 -3.81 18.30 -17.94
N PHE A 130 -4.09 18.95 -19.05
CA PHE A 130 -4.37 18.27 -20.31
C PHE A 130 -3.12 17.54 -20.83
N GLU A 131 -1.98 18.20 -20.81
CA GLU A 131 -0.68 17.61 -21.19
C GLU A 131 -0.30 16.45 -20.28
N MET A 132 -0.52 16.59 -18.98
CA MET A 132 -0.28 15.50 -18.02
C MET A 132 -1.13 14.27 -18.34
N ILE A 133 -2.39 14.45 -18.75
CA ILE A 133 -3.29 13.37 -19.11
C ILE A 133 -2.90 12.74 -20.45
N LEU A 134 -2.54 13.54 -21.46
CA LEU A 134 -2.10 13.05 -22.76
C LEU A 134 -0.76 12.29 -22.67
N ASP A 135 0.11 12.73 -21.81
CA ASP A 135 1.42 12.09 -21.58
C ASP A 135 1.35 10.90 -20.61
N ALA A 136 0.18 10.64 -20.03
CA ALA A 136 0.00 9.57 -19.06
C ALA A 136 0.35 8.20 -19.66
N GLY A 137 1.13 7.42 -18.87
CA GLY A 137 1.60 6.09 -19.28
C GLY A 137 2.97 6.08 -19.98
N LYS A 138 3.54 7.25 -20.35
CA LYS A 138 4.91 7.33 -20.86
C LYS A 138 5.95 7.07 -19.76
N ASP A 139 5.61 7.39 -18.53
CA ASP A 139 6.45 7.20 -17.35
C ASP A 139 5.93 6.01 -16.53
N ASN A 140 6.82 5.15 -16.04
CA ASN A 140 6.44 4.02 -15.17
C ASN A 140 6.16 4.53 -13.75
N VAL A 141 5.02 5.19 -13.59
CA VAL A 141 4.52 5.74 -12.33
C VAL A 141 3.27 4.99 -11.90
N ARG A 142 3.21 4.67 -10.62
CA ARG A 142 2.03 4.07 -10.00
C ARG A 142 1.65 4.85 -8.75
N ALA A 143 0.36 4.99 -8.52
CA ALA A 143 -0.18 5.70 -7.38
C ALA A 143 -1.06 4.80 -6.52
N PHE A 144 -0.90 4.91 -5.21
CA PHE A 144 -1.81 4.38 -4.21
C PHE A 144 -2.42 5.56 -3.47
N THR A 145 -3.71 5.81 -3.66
CA THR A 145 -4.40 6.85 -2.91
C THR A 145 -5.05 6.26 -1.68
N VAL A 146 -4.58 6.70 -0.52
CA VAL A 146 -5.10 6.26 0.78
C VAL A 146 -6.53 6.73 0.95
N ALA A 147 -7.44 5.81 1.28
CA ALA A 147 -8.84 6.15 1.56
C ALA A 147 -8.93 7.03 2.81
N ARG A 148 -9.75 8.08 2.73
CA ARG A 148 -10.00 8.99 3.86
C ARG A 148 -10.76 8.26 4.95
N ARG A 149 -10.18 8.18 6.13
CA ARG A 149 -10.79 7.55 7.30
C ARG A 149 -10.28 8.18 8.58
N LEU A 150 -11.20 8.49 9.49
CA LEU A 150 -10.87 8.90 10.84
C LEU A 150 -10.72 7.67 11.73
N SER A 151 -9.71 7.67 12.60
CA SER A 151 -9.52 6.66 13.61
C SER A 151 -8.72 7.22 14.79
N ASP A 152 -9.14 6.91 16.00
CA ASP A 152 -8.43 7.31 17.23
C ASP A 152 -7.26 6.38 17.53
N THR A 153 -7.20 5.23 16.88
CA THR A 153 -6.14 4.24 17.05
C THR A 153 -5.46 3.92 15.71
N PRO A 154 -4.17 3.54 15.71
CA PRO A 154 -3.49 3.04 14.53
C PRO A 154 -4.23 1.84 13.93
N GLN A 155 -4.46 1.88 12.62
CA GLN A 155 -5.13 0.80 11.90
C GLN A 155 -4.09 -0.09 11.21
N ALA A 156 -4.39 -1.38 11.07
CA ALA A 156 -3.54 -2.34 10.38
C ALA A 156 -3.64 -2.20 8.85
N ASP A 157 -4.74 -1.63 8.36
CA ASP A 157 -5.01 -1.37 6.94
C ASP A 157 -5.52 0.05 6.75
N CYS A 158 -5.12 0.69 5.65
CA CYS A 158 -5.49 2.06 5.33
C CYS A 158 -6.56 2.17 4.24
N GLY A 159 -6.94 1.08 3.58
CA GLY A 159 -7.75 1.10 2.37
C GLY A 159 -7.11 1.88 1.21
N GLY A 160 -7.54 1.60 0.00
CA GLY A 160 -7.00 2.19 -1.22
C GLY A 160 -6.73 1.13 -2.29
N LYS A 161 -6.19 1.56 -3.42
CA LYS A 161 -5.74 0.65 -4.49
C LYS A 161 -4.57 1.26 -5.26
N TRP A 162 -3.70 0.40 -5.77
CA TRP A 162 -2.69 0.79 -6.74
C TRP A 162 -3.31 0.98 -8.12
N VAL A 163 -2.90 2.02 -8.80
CA VAL A 163 -3.23 2.29 -10.19
C VAL A 163 -1.97 2.66 -10.97
N ALA A 164 -1.79 2.08 -12.14
CA ALA A 164 -0.78 2.56 -13.09
C ALA A 164 -1.24 3.89 -13.70
N ALA A 165 -0.29 4.79 -13.94
CA ALA A 165 -0.57 6.05 -14.62
C ALA A 165 -1.05 5.78 -16.05
N SER A 166 -2.23 6.27 -16.37
CA SER A 166 -2.86 6.21 -17.69
C SER A 166 -3.78 7.42 -17.86
N ALA A 167 -4.22 7.69 -19.09
CA ALA A 167 -5.18 8.76 -19.34
C ALA A 167 -6.48 8.61 -18.51
N GLY A 168 -6.87 7.39 -18.18
CA GLY A 168 -8.05 7.12 -17.36
C GLY A 168 -7.83 7.24 -15.85
N THR A 169 -6.60 7.14 -15.35
CA THR A 169 -6.29 7.15 -13.90
C THR A 169 -5.66 8.46 -13.43
N VAL A 170 -4.82 9.08 -14.26
CA VAL A 170 -4.09 10.32 -13.92
C VAL A 170 -5.02 11.48 -13.52
N PRO A 171 -6.21 11.67 -14.14
CA PRO A 171 -7.12 12.75 -13.70
C PRO A 171 -7.40 12.76 -12.19
N ASP A 172 -7.45 11.61 -11.53
CA ASP A 172 -7.79 11.46 -10.12
C ASP A 172 -6.57 11.37 -9.19
N ILE A 173 -5.35 11.36 -9.72
CA ILE A 173 -4.12 11.35 -8.94
C ILE A 173 -3.77 12.78 -8.52
N SER A 174 -3.17 12.94 -7.35
CA SER A 174 -2.60 14.22 -6.88
C SER A 174 -1.67 14.81 -7.95
N SER A 175 -1.93 16.04 -8.40
CA SER A 175 -1.14 16.71 -9.44
C SER A 175 0.31 16.91 -9.01
N VAL A 176 0.54 17.37 -7.79
CA VAL A 176 1.88 17.60 -7.24
C VAL A 176 2.66 16.28 -7.10
N ALA A 177 2.00 15.24 -6.54
CA ALA A 177 2.63 13.94 -6.38
C ALA A 177 2.93 13.29 -7.74
N TYR A 178 2.03 13.40 -8.70
CA TYR A 178 2.21 12.84 -10.04
C TYR A 178 3.35 13.52 -10.81
N LEU A 179 3.38 14.85 -10.83
CA LEU A 179 4.48 15.62 -11.46
C LEU A 179 5.84 15.28 -10.84
N PHE A 180 5.89 15.21 -9.51
CA PHE A 180 7.09 14.78 -8.79
C PHE A 180 7.54 13.38 -9.24
N ALA A 181 6.60 12.41 -9.28
CA ALA A 181 6.90 11.04 -9.66
C ALA A 181 7.40 10.93 -11.10
N CYS A 182 6.77 11.62 -12.05
CA CYS A 182 7.20 11.66 -13.45
C CYS A 182 8.62 12.26 -13.57
N ARG A 183 8.90 13.35 -12.86
CA ARG A 183 10.23 13.96 -12.85
C ARG A 183 11.29 13.02 -12.29
N LEU A 184 10.94 12.33 -11.19
CA LEU A 184 11.84 11.37 -10.55
C LEU A 184 12.10 10.17 -11.47
N HIS A 185 11.04 9.60 -12.08
CA HIS A 185 11.19 8.51 -13.06
C HIS A 185 12.10 8.92 -14.23
N ARG A 186 11.88 10.10 -14.81
CA ARG A 186 12.70 10.59 -15.94
C ARG A 186 14.15 10.80 -15.57
N THR A 187 14.44 11.15 -14.32
CA THR A 187 15.79 11.37 -13.80
C THR A 187 16.50 10.06 -13.46
N LEU A 188 15.84 9.17 -12.72
CA LEU A 188 16.44 7.93 -12.21
C LEU A 188 16.26 6.74 -13.13
N LYS A 189 15.32 6.80 -14.08
CA LYS A 189 14.98 5.70 -15.00
C LYS A 189 14.54 4.41 -14.30
N VAL A 190 13.88 4.53 -13.14
CA VAL A 190 13.34 3.42 -12.35
C VAL A 190 11.84 3.59 -12.14
N PRO A 191 11.07 2.51 -11.92
CA PRO A 191 9.67 2.61 -11.53
C PRO A 191 9.49 3.50 -10.29
N VAL A 192 8.42 4.30 -10.24
CA VAL A 192 8.12 5.17 -9.11
C VAL A 192 6.72 4.89 -8.60
N GLY A 193 6.63 4.52 -7.32
CA GLY A 193 5.38 4.41 -6.57
C GLY A 193 5.16 5.62 -5.68
N ILE A 194 4.00 6.26 -5.77
CA ILE A 194 3.57 7.32 -4.86
C ILE A 194 2.39 6.85 -4.01
N VAL A 195 2.53 7.02 -2.70
CA VAL A 195 1.46 6.76 -1.72
C VAL A 195 0.90 8.11 -1.30
N VAL A 196 -0.26 8.48 -1.84
CA VAL A 196 -0.90 9.77 -1.60
C VAL A 196 -1.78 9.67 -0.38
N ALA A 197 -1.38 10.35 0.69
CA ALA A 197 -2.07 10.42 1.98
C ALA A 197 -2.35 11.88 2.33
N ALA A 198 -3.31 12.49 1.64
CA ALA A 198 -3.65 13.89 1.76
C ALA A 198 -5.14 14.07 2.05
N TRP A 199 -5.47 15.12 2.84
CA TRP A 199 -6.83 15.51 3.14
C TRP A 199 -6.91 17.01 3.40
N GLY A 200 -7.55 17.75 2.50
CA GLY A 200 -7.75 19.20 2.62
C GLY A 200 -8.60 19.57 3.83
N GLY A 201 -8.26 20.68 4.46
CA GLY A 201 -8.95 21.17 5.65
C GLY A 201 -8.63 20.41 6.95
N PHE A 202 -7.81 19.36 6.90
CA PHE A 202 -7.49 18.54 8.06
C PHE A 202 -6.03 18.71 8.50
N TRP A 203 -5.80 19.31 9.66
CA TRP A 203 -4.47 19.53 10.23
C TRP A 203 -3.97 18.25 10.94
N GLY A 204 -2.99 17.57 10.37
CA GLY A 204 -2.13 16.61 11.09
C GLY A 204 -2.61 15.16 11.16
N GLY A 205 -3.56 14.72 10.33
CA GLY A 205 -4.13 13.36 10.40
C GLY A 205 -3.21 12.21 9.96
N PHE A 206 -2.19 12.48 9.16
CA PHE A 206 -1.37 11.42 8.55
C PHE A 206 0.05 11.29 9.10
N LEU A 207 0.43 12.12 10.05
CA LEU A 207 1.78 12.02 10.60
C LEU A 207 1.84 10.98 11.73
N PRO A 208 2.83 10.07 11.72
CA PRO A 208 3.10 9.19 12.86
C PRO A 208 3.25 10.03 14.14
N GLY A 209 2.72 9.54 15.27
CA GLY A 209 2.55 10.31 16.50
C GLY A 209 3.76 11.14 16.99
N LYS A 210 4.99 10.67 16.74
CA LYS A 210 6.22 11.43 17.04
C LYS A 210 6.43 12.63 16.11
N LEU A 211 6.13 12.48 14.82
CA LEU A 211 6.21 13.57 13.83
C LEU A 211 5.07 14.59 14.02
N ARG A 212 3.85 14.13 14.37
CA ARG A 212 2.72 15.00 14.68
C ARG A 212 3.04 15.94 15.83
N LYS A 213 3.62 15.45 16.94
CA LYS A 213 4.04 16.27 18.08
C LYS A 213 5.10 17.33 17.70
N ARG A 214 6.01 16.96 16.79
CA ARG A 214 7.07 17.88 16.32
C ARG A 214 6.52 18.98 15.39
N PHE A 215 5.54 18.65 14.56
CA PHE A 215 4.86 19.60 13.68
C PHE A 215 3.93 20.53 14.46
N GLN A 216 3.13 20.02 15.40
CA GLN A 216 2.29 20.84 16.28
C GLN A 216 3.10 21.83 17.12
N LYS A 217 4.31 21.43 17.55
CA LYS A 217 5.20 22.30 18.31
C LYS A 217 5.79 23.44 17.44
N ARG A 218 5.95 23.22 16.11
CA ARG A 218 6.44 24.23 15.16
C ARG A 218 5.35 25.15 14.60
N SER A 219 4.10 24.73 14.63
CA SER A 219 2.94 25.52 14.18
C SER A 219 2.24 26.28 15.31
N ALA A 220 2.78 26.25 16.52
CA ALA A 220 2.28 27.10 17.61
C ALA A 220 2.50 28.59 17.28
N PRO A 221 1.52 29.48 17.55
CA PRO A 221 1.67 30.90 17.31
C PRO A 221 2.94 31.46 18.00
N GLY A 222 3.86 32.06 17.24
CA GLY A 222 5.12 32.62 17.76
C GLY A 222 6.41 31.96 17.24
N TYR A 223 6.34 30.91 16.45
CA TYR A 223 7.54 30.25 15.90
C TYR A 223 8.08 30.87 14.59
N TRP A 224 7.34 31.80 14.01
CA TRP A 224 7.74 32.58 12.82
C TRP A 224 7.90 34.04 13.21
N ARG A 225 9.03 34.41 13.78
CA ARG A 225 9.58 35.76 13.81
C ARG A 225 10.99 35.73 13.25
#